data_9ad3c9c06db199adb283f70e6c815c04
#
_entry.id   9ad3c9c06db199adb283f70e6c815c04
#
_cell.length_a   1.000
_cell.length_b   1.000
_cell.length_c   1.000
_cell.angle_alpha   90.00
_cell.angle_beta   90.00
_cell.angle_gamma   90.00
#
_symmetry.space_group_name_H-M   'P 1'
#
loop_
_entity.id
_entity.type
_entity.pdbx_description
1 polymer ?
#
loop_
_entity_poly.entity_id
_entity_poly.type
_entity_poly.pdbx_seq_one_letter_code
_entity_poly.pdbx_strand_id
1 'polypeptide(L)'
;MAEKLEGQDGILIYLFLPVAGPQYYFHAVGTDVIQSGHFPQLGNYFRYHTELSPSPGPDGFFRELVENTQKTGERPTAAFPSSHVGMSTVLMLLLWRNRRYLFAIAFPFYIFLCCATVYIQAHYLVDVFGGLVTALIFFKLTDWTYTRWRKIRVEG
;
A
#
# COMPACT_ATOMS: atom_id res chain seq x y z
N MET A 1 12.63 -24.26 -10.86
CA MET A 1 11.25 -23.76 -10.83
C MET A 1 10.77 -23.60 -9.38
N ALA A 2 11.65 -23.11 -8.51
CA ALA A 2 11.42 -22.96 -7.06
C ALA A 2 12.09 -21.68 -6.53
N GLU A 3 11.98 -20.58 -7.28
CA GLU A 3 12.69 -19.36 -6.94
C GLU A 3 11.77 -18.16 -7.17
N LYS A 4 10.79 -17.99 -6.28
CA LYS A 4 10.01 -16.73 -6.09
C LYS A 4 8.96 -16.85 -4.99
N LEU A 5 9.35 -17.33 -3.83
CA LEU A 5 8.47 -17.35 -2.66
C LEU A 5 8.94 -16.42 -1.52
N GLU A 6 9.98 -15.64 -1.74
CA GLU A 6 10.45 -14.65 -0.77
C GLU A 6 9.67 -13.33 -0.97
N GLY A 7 8.86 -12.97 -0.03
CA GLY A 7 8.08 -11.73 0.03
C GLY A 7 6.58 -11.93 0.22
N GLN A 8 6.13 -13.03 0.81
CA GLN A 8 4.71 -13.37 0.87
C GLN A 8 3.98 -13.04 2.18
N ASP A 9 4.60 -12.41 3.14
CA ASP A 9 4.05 -12.31 4.49
C ASP A 9 2.96 -11.23 4.69
N GLY A 10 2.69 -10.40 3.66
CA GLY A 10 1.54 -9.48 3.62
C GLY A 10 0.36 -9.97 2.77
N ILE A 11 0.43 -11.17 2.22
CA ILE A 11 -0.33 -11.63 1.04
C ILE A 11 -1.75 -12.08 1.36
N LEU A 12 -2.07 -12.46 2.59
CA LEU A 12 -3.37 -13.05 2.91
C LEU A 12 -4.55 -12.12 2.55
N ILE A 13 -4.42 -10.82 2.79
CA ILE A 13 -5.52 -9.86 2.48
C ILE A 13 -5.67 -9.70 0.97
N TYR A 14 -4.56 -9.59 0.23
CA TYR A 14 -4.56 -9.47 -1.23
C TYR A 14 -5.07 -10.74 -1.94
N LEU A 15 -4.96 -11.89 -1.28
CA LEU A 15 -5.49 -13.15 -1.80
C LEU A 15 -7.04 -13.16 -1.80
N PHE A 16 -7.65 -12.52 -0.80
CA PHE A 16 -9.11 -12.44 -0.67
C PHE A 16 -9.72 -11.23 -1.38
N LEU A 17 -8.96 -10.15 -1.55
CA LEU A 17 -9.39 -8.89 -2.18
C LEU A 17 -8.37 -8.44 -3.23
N PRO A 18 -8.28 -9.14 -4.37
CA PRO A 18 -7.38 -8.73 -5.46
C PRO A 18 -7.91 -7.48 -6.15
N VAL A 19 -7.43 -6.30 -5.76
CA VAL A 19 -7.81 -5.01 -6.35
C VAL A 19 -6.66 -4.50 -7.20
N ALA A 20 -6.94 -4.19 -8.47
CA ALA A 20 -5.96 -3.60 -9.36
C ALA A 20 -5.73 -2.12 -9.01
N GLY A 21 -4.46 -1.72 -8.92
CA GLY A 21 -4.09 -0.33 -8.72
C GLY A 21 -4.50 0.58 -9.88
N PRO A 22 -4.77 1.88 -9.62
CA PRO A 22 -5.21 2.82 -10.65
C PRO A 22 -4.28 2.87 -11.85
N GLN A 23 -2.97 2.84 -11.63
CA GLN A 23 -1.94 2.85 -12.67
C GLN A 23 -2.06 1.70 -13.67
N TYR A 24 -2.48 0.51 -13.21
CA TYR A 24 -2.71 -0.65 -14.07
C TYR A 24 -4.09 -0.61 -14.72
N TYR A 25 -5.11 -0.28 -13.92
CA TYR A 25 -6.49 -0.27 -14.36
C TYR A 25 -6.75 0.79 -15.43
N PHE A 26 -6.27 2.02 -15.22
CA PHE A 26 -6.45 3.13 -16.15
C PHE A 26 -5.69 2.90 -17.46
N HIS A 27 -4.53 2.25 -17.38
CA HIS A 27 -3.79 1.88 -18.59
C HIS A 27 -4.53 0.81 -19.41
N ALA A 28 -5.10 -0.19 -18.75
CA ALA A 28 -5.78 -1.30 -19.40
C ALA A 28 -7.13 -0.89 -20.03
N VAL A 29 -7.88 0.00 -19.39
CA VAL A 29 -9.23 0.41 -19.83
C VAL A 29 -9.20 1.62 -20.75
N GLY A 30 -8.23 2.50 -20.58
CA GLY A 30 -8.16 3.80 -21.23
C GLY A 30 -8.92 4.90 -20.48
N THR A 31 -8.34 6.10 -20.45
CA THR A 31 -8.88 7.24 -19.72
C THR A 31 -10.23 7.72 -20.24
N ASP A 32 -10.46 7.62 -21.55
CA ASP A 32 -11.71 8.08 -22.19
C ASP A 32 -12.92 7.26 -21.74
N VAL A 33 -12.74 5.93 -21.60
CA VAL A 33 -13.78 5.02 -21.10
C VAL A 33 -14.13 5.33 -19.65
N ILE A 34 -13.11 5.60 -18.83
CA ILE A 34 -13.28 5.93 -17.42
C ILE A 34 -13.97 7.28 -17.24
N GLN A 35 -13.61 8.29 -18.02
CA GLN A 35 -14.25 9.60 -18.02
C GLN A 35 -15.74 9.54 -18.41
N SER A 36 -16.12 8.56 -19.23
CA SER A 36 -17.53 8.30 -19.55
C SER A 36 -18.31 7.63 -18.40
N GLY A 37 -17.66 7.33 -17.28
CA GLY A 37 -18.26 6.66 -16.13
C GLY A 37 -18.42 5.15 -16.30
N HIS A 38 -17.78 4.56 -17.30
CA HIS A 38 -17.83 3.12 -17.57
C HIS A 38 -16.62 2.42 -16.96
N PHE A 39 -16.86 1.44 -16.06
CA PHE A 39 -15.82 0.69 -15.33
C PHE A 39 -15.94 -0.81 -15.63
N PRO A 40 -15.38 -1.30 -16.76
CA PRO A 40 -15.48 -2.70 -17.13
C PRO A 40 -14.71 -3.60 -16.14
N GLN A 41 -15.27 -4.76 -15.85
CA GLN A 41 -14.58 -5.77 -15.09
C GLN A 41 -13.60 -6.54 -15.98
N LEU A 42 -12.32 -6.49 -15.66
CA LEU A 42 -11.25 -7.09 -16.45
C LEU A 42 -10.93 -8.55 -16.07
N GLY A 43 -11.59 -9.11 -15.04
CA GLY A 43 -11.40 -10.49 -14.62
C GLY A 43 -9.93 -10.86 -14.40
N ASN A 44 -9.44 -11.88 -15.12
CA ASN A 44 -8.07 -12.37 -14.98
C ASN A 44 -7.03 -11.60 -15.84
N TYR A 45 -7.37 -10.45 -16.41
CA TYR A 45 -6.50 -9.68 -17.30
C TYR A 45 -5.12 -9.41 -16.70
N PHE A 46 -5.08 -8.93 -15.45
CA PHE A 46 -3.84 -8.57 -14.75
C PHE A 46 -2.96 -9.75 -14.34
N ARG A 47 -3.42 -10.98 -14.54
CA ARG A 47 -2.58 -12.16 -14.35
C ARG A 47 -1.53 -12.31 -15.43
N TYR A 48 -1.81 -11.76 -16.61
CA TYR A 48 -0.97 -11.88 -17.81
C TYR A 48 -0.42 -10.55 -18.30
N HIS A 49 -1.03 -9.43 -17.91
CA HIS A 49 -0.69 -8.08 -18.33
C HIS A 49 -0.29 -7.25 -17.11
N THR A 50 0.98 -6.90 -17.04
CA THR A 50 1.56 -6.13 -15.91
C THR A 50 2.12 -4.79 -16.37
N GLU A 51 1.63 -4.28 -17.51
CA GLU A 51 2.08 -3.01 -18.06
C GLU A 51 1.61 -1.85 -17.17
N LEU A 52 2.54 -0.93 -16.88
CA LEU A 52 2.30 0.25 -16.08
C LEU A 52 1.91 1.43 -16.97
N SER A 53 0.99 2.25 -16.47
CA SER A 53 0.76 3.57 -17.05
C SER A 53 2.02 4.43 -16.86
N PRO A 54 2.41 5.24 -17.86
CA PRO A 54 3.48 6.22 -17.68
C PRO A 54 3.18 7.12 -16.49
N SER A 55 4.17 7.37 -15.64
CA SER A 55 4.01 8.27 -14.49
C SER A 55 3.62 9.68 -14.93
N PRO A 56 2.72 10.37 -14.22
CA PRO A 56 2.36 11.75 -14.53
C PRO A 56 3.56 12.69 -14.35
N GLY A 57 3.68 13.65 -15.23
CA GLY A 57 4.70 14.71 -15.17
C GLY A 57 5.73 14.68 -16.29
N PRO A 58 6.59 15.70 -16.37
CA PRO A 58 7.62 15.80 -17.41
C PRO A 58 8.69 14.71 -17.24
N ASP A 59 9.33 14.35 -18.34
CA ASP A 59 10.46 13.42 -18.33
C ASP A 59 11.62 13.99 -17.50
N GLY A 60 12.23 13.17 -16.64
CA GLY A 60 13.33 13.58 -15.79
C GLY A 60 13.67 12.58 -14.69
N PHE A 61 14.70 12.91 -13.91
CA PHE A 61 15.22 12.06 -12.85
C PHE A 61 14.15 11.52 -11.87
N PHE A 62 13.25 12.39 -11.43
CA PHE A 62 12.21 11.99 -10.47
C PHE A 62 11.19 11.02 -11.07
N ARG A 63 10.84 11.19 -12.34
CA ARG A 63 9.97 10.26 -13.06
C ARG A 63 10.62 8.89 -13.19
N GLU A 64 11.87 8.85 -13.62
CA GLU A 64 12.63 7.60 -13.73
C GLU A 64 12.73 6.89 -12.39
N LEU A 65 12.96 7.63 -11.30
CA LEU A 65 13.01 7.08 -9.94
C LEU A 65 11.67 6.44 -9.55
N VAL A 66 10.54 7.11 -9.81
CA VAL A 66 9.20 6.59 -9.53
C VAL A 66 8.93 5.34 -10.36
N GLU A 67 9.18 5.38 -11.66
CA GLU A 67 8.94 4.23 -12.55
C GLU A 67 9.79 3.01 -12.19
N ASN A 68 11.05 3.22 -11.82
CA ASN A 68 11.93 2.14 -11.37
C ASN A 68 11.44 1.52 -10.05
N THR A 69 10.97 2.36 -9.12
CA THR A 69 10.40 1.90 -7.85
C THR A 69 9.12 1.09 -8.07
N GLN A 70 8.23 1.56 -8.93
CA GLN A 70 6.99 0.88 -9.28
C GLN A 70 7.24 -0.48 -9.95
N LYS A 71 8.16 -0.55 -10.91
CA LYS A 71 8.54 -1.81 -11.60
C LYS A 71 9.08 -2.86 -10.65
N THR A 72 9.73 -2.44 -9.57
CA THR A 72 10.44 -3.36 -8.66
C THR A 72 9.55 -3.84 -7.51
N GLY A 73 8.57 -3.05 -7.08
CA GLY A 73 7.88 -3.24 -5.80
C GLY A 73 6.41 -3.61 -5.85
N GLU A 74 5.71 -3.42 -6.96
CA GLU A 74 4.26 -3.51 -6.97
C GLU A 74 3.72 -4.62 -7.87
N ARG A 75 2.76 -5.39 -7.33
CA ARG A 75 1.96 -6.33 -8.13
C ARG A 75 0.67 -5.63 -8.59
N PRO A 76 0.19 -5.89 -9.81
CA PRO A 76 -1.02 -5.26 -10.35
C PRO A 76 -2.25 -5.39 -9.46
N THR A 77 -2.38 -6.49 -8.74
CA THR A 77 -3.57 -6.85 -7.96
C THR A 77 -3.41 -6.68 -6.44
N ALA A 78 -2.41 -5.94 -5.99
CA ALA A 78 -2.11 -5.75 -4.57
C ALA A 78 -2.33 -4.29 -4.11
N ALA A 79 -3.36 -3.61 -4.61
CA ALA A 79 -3.60 -2.21 -4.27
C ALA A 79 -4.27 -2.03 -2.92
N PHE A 80 -5.23 -2.87 -2.54
CA PHE A 80 -6.00 -2.70 -1.30
C PHE A 80 -5.69 -3.80 -0.26
N PRO A 81 -5.47 -3.45 1.02
CA PRO A 81 -5.22 -2.11 1.56
C PRO A 81 -3.79 -1.64 1.27
N SER A 82 -3.51 -0.32 1.28
CA SER A 82 -2.16 0.19 1.05
C SER A 82 -1.18 -0.27 2.13
N SER A 83 -0.23 -1.12 1.77
CA SER A 83 0.83 -1.59 2.66
C SER A 83 1.78 -0.47 3.08
N HIS A 84 2.10 0.45 2.16
CA HIS A 84 2.96 1.61 2.43
C HIS A 84 2.36 2.51 3.51
N VAL A 85 1.08 2.84 3.39
CA VAL A 85 0.36 3.63 4.40
C VAL A 85 0.21 2.83 5.69
N GLY A 86 -0.11 1.54 5.60
CA GLY A 86 -0.27 0.68 6.77
C GLY A 86 0.99 0.59 7.63
N MET A 87 2.12 0.26 7.02
CA MET A 87 3.41 0.16 7.73
C MET A 87 3.87 1.51 8.29
N SER A 88 3.74 2.58 7.50
CA SER A 88 4.07 3.92 7.95
C SER A 88 3.18 4.38 9.11
N THR A 89 1.89 4.00 9.11
CA THR A 89 0.98 4.28 10.22
C THR A 89 1.41 3.57 11.50
N VAL A 90 1.79 2.29 11.43
CA VAL A 90 2.33 1.56 12.59
C VAL A 90 3.57 2.25 13.13
N LEU A 91 4.49 2.67 12.27
CA LEU A 91 5.66 3.44 12.68
C LEU A 91 5.27 4.74 13.38
N MET A 92 4.33 5.50 12.82
CA MET A 92 3.82 6.74 13.41
C MET A 92 3.20 6.51 14.80
N LEU A 93 2.43 5.43 14.98
CA LEU A 93 1.85 5.06 16.28
C LEU A 93 2.95 4.72 17.32
N LEU A 94 4.01 4.01 16.89
CA LEU A 94 5.16 3.71 17.75
C LEU A 94 5.93 4.98 18.14
N LEU A 95 6.14 5.89 17.20
CA LEU A 95 6.79 7.18 17.49
C LEU A 95 5.93 8.03 18.43
N TRP A 96 4.64 8.10 18.21
CA TRP A 96 3.70 8.79 19.10
C TRP A 96 3.76 8.27 20.54
N ARG A 97 3.85 6.95 20.70
CA ARG A 97 3.91 6.30 22.02
C ARG A 97 5.24 6.51 22.72
N ASN A 98 6.36 6.43 21.99
CA ASN A 98 7.70 6.35 22.57
C ASN A 98 8.53 7.63 22.45
N ARG A 99 8.39 8.36 21.35
CA ARG A 99 9.25 9.48 20.97
C ARG A 99 8.47 10.60 20.25
N ARG A 100 7.68 11.34 20.99
CA ARG A 100 6.76 12.35 20.43
C ARG A 100 7.44 13.43 19.58
N TYR A 101 8.69 13.77 19.87
CA TYR A 101 9.41 14.75 19.06
C TYR A 101 9.74 14.20 17.66
N LEU A 102 10.13 12.91 17.59
CA LEU A 102 10.36 12.24 16.28
C LEU A 102 9.06 12.08 15.52
N PHE A 103 7.94 11.82 16.22
CA PHE A 103 6.62 11.85 15.61
C PHE A 103 6.34 13.20 14.95
N ALA A 104 6.57 14.32 15.64
CA ALA A 104 6.31 15.65 15.11
C ALA A 104 7.16 15.96 13.85
N ILE A 105 8.41 15.50 13.83
CA ILE A 105 9.29 15.65 12.67
C ILE A 105 8.83 14.76 11.51
N ALA A 106 8.44 13.50 11.78
CA ALA A 106 8.06 12.53 10.76
C ALA A 106 6.64 12.77 10.20
N PHE A 107 5.76 13.41 10.96
CA PHE A 107 4.35 13.57 10.62
C PHE A 107 4.11 14.27 9.26
N PRO A 108 4.77 15.39 8.93
CA PRO A 108 4.61 16.02 7.61
C PRO A 108 4.99 15.08 6.47
N PHE A 109 6.07 14.31 6.62
CA PHE A 109 6.50 13.33 5.61
C PHE A 109 5.50 12.18 5.46
N TYR A 110 4.88 11.75 6.56
CA TYR A 110 3.82 10.75 6.53
C TYR A 110 2.59 11.24 5.76
N ILE A 111 2.15 12.48 5.98
CA ILE A 111 1.04 13.08 5.22
C ILE A 111 1.43 13.18 3.74
N PHE A 112 2.66 13.64 3.46
CA PHE A 112 3.17 13.69 2.08
C PHE A 112 3.16 12.32 1.41
N LEU A 113 3.58 11.26 2.12
CA LEU A 113 3.53 9.89 1.62
C LEU A 113 2.10 9.46 1.28
N CYS A 114 1.13 9.70 2.17
CA CYS A 114 -0.28 9.38 1.91
C CYS A 114 -0.83 10.10 0.67
N CYS A 115 -0.48 11.37 0.48
CA CYS A 115 -0.86 12.12 -0.71
C CYS A 115 -0.14 11.63 -1.96
N ALA A 116 1.15 11.34 -1.85
CA ALA A 116 1.98 10.89 -2.96
C ALA A 116 1.51 9.56 -3.53
N THR A 117 1.12 8.59 -2.69
CA THR A 117 0.64 7.27 -3.15
C THR A 117 -0.62 7.38 -4.02
N VAL A 118 -1.49 8.36 -3.75
CA VAL A 118 -2.67 8.65 -4.57
C VAL A 118 -2.27 9.44 -5.81
N TYR A 119 -1.38 10.44 -5.67
CA TYR A 119 -0.95 11.29 -6.77
C TYR A 119 -0.24 10.51 -7.88
N ILE A 120 0.66 9.59 -7.53
CA ILE A 120 1.36 8.72 -8.50
C ILE A 120 0.49 7.56 -9.01
N GLN A 121 -0.79 7.53 -8.63
CA GLN A 121 -1.76 6.50 -9.02
C GLN A 121 -1.39 5.07 -8.57
N ALA A 122 -0.51 4.91 -7.58
CA ALA A 122 -0.22 3.60 -7.00
C ALA A 122 -1.44 3.04 -6.26
N HIS A 123 -2.18 3.90 -5.56
CA HIS A 123 -3.33 3.54 -4.75
C HIS A 123 -4.53 4.46 -4.98
N TYR A 124 -5.74 3.92 -4.82
CA TYR A 124 -6.94 4.74 -4.65
C TYR A 124 -6.97 5.35 -3.26
N LEU A 125 -7.71 6.42 -3.10
CA LEU A 125 -7.89 7.06 -1.78
C LEU A 125 -8.47 6.09 -0.74
N VAL A 126 -9.35 5.19 -1.15
CA VAL A 126 -9.92 4.13 -0.29
C VAL A 126 -8.86 3.17 0.23
N ASP A 127 -7.80 2.90 -0.54
CA ASP A 127 -6.70 2.02 -0.14
C ASP A 127 -5.87 2.64 0.98
N VAL A 128 -5.73 3.97 0.98
CA VAL A 128 -5.08 4.75 2.05
C VAL A 128 -5.87 4.58 3.35
N PHE A 129 -7.20 4.76 3.31
CA PHE A 129 -8.05 4.55 4.48
C PHE A 129 -8.02 3.08 4.93
N GLY A 130 -8.04 2.13 4.00
CA GLY A 130 -7.88 0.71 4.29
C GLY A 130 -6.58 0.41 5.03
N GLY A 131 -5.47 0.99 4.58
CA GLY A 131 -4.16 0.89 5.21
C GLY A 131 -4.14 1.45 6.63
N LEU A 132 -4.75 2.62 6.85
CA LEU A 132 -4.91 3.23 8.19
C LEU A 132 -5.68 2.33 9.14
N VAL A 133 -6.86 1.85 8.73
CA VAL A 133 -7.72 1.00 9.56
C VAL A 133 -7.02 -0.31 9.89
N THR A 134 -6.43 -0.95 8.90
CA THR A 134 -5.68 -2.20 9.07
C THR A 134 -4.52 -2.04 10.04
N ALA A 135 -3.74 -0.96 9.92
CA ALA A 135 -2.65 -0.64 10.83
C ALA A 135 -3.12 -0.46 12.28
N LEU A 136 -4.24 0.23 12.50
CA LEU A 136 -4.81 0.41 13.84
C LEU A 136 -5.25 -0.91 14.45
N ILE A 137 -5.88 -1.79 13.66
CA ILE A 137 -6.30 -3.12 14.11
C ILE A 137 -5.08 -3.96 14.51
N PHE A 138 -4.09 -4.07 13.62
CA PHE A 138 -2.87 -4.84 13.90
C PHE A 138 -2.08 -4.28 15.08
N PHE A 139 -1.97 -2.96 15.20
CA PHE A 139 -1.28 -2.33 16.33
C PHE A 139 -1.94 -2.68 17.66
N LYS A 140 -3.27 -2.60 17.74
CA LYS A 140 -4.03 -2.96 18.96
C LYS A 140 -3.94 -4.46 19.24
N LEU A 141 -4.04 -5.30 18.22
CA LEU A 141 -3.95 -6.75 18.37
C LEU A 141 -2.57 -7.17 18.89
N THR A 142 -1.51 -6.61 18.32
CA THR A 142 -0.13 -6.86 18.75
C THR A 142 0.10 -6.39 20.20
N ASP A 143 -0.39 -5.21 20.56
CA ASP A 143 -0.27 -4.69 21.95
C ASP A 143 -1.04 -5.56 22.94
N TRP A 144 -2.21 -6.03 22.58
CA TRP A 144 -3.02 -6.96 23.40
C TRP A 144 -2.33 -8.32 23.59
N THR A 145 -1.85 -8.93 22.50
CA THR A 145 -1.16 -10.24 22.55
C THR A 145 0.13 -10.14 23.32
N TYR A 146 0.93 -9.09 23.13
CA TYR A 146 2.15 -8.85 23.88
C TYR A 146 1.90 -8.69 25.38
N THR A 147 0.88 -7.91 25.75
CA THR A 147 0.52 -7.69 27.16
C THR A 147 0.05 -8.99 27.82
N ARG A 148 -0.73 -9.80 27.08
CA ARG A 148 -1.20 -11.09 27.56
C ARG A 148 -0.06 -12.09 27.77
N TRP A 149 0.84 -12.18 26.79
CA TRP A 149 2.01 -13.05 26.85
C TRP A 149 2.97 -12.68 28.00
N ARG A 150 3.18 -11.38 28.22
CA ARG A 150 4.00 -10.87 29.32
C ARG A 150 3.43 -11.25 30.68
N LYS A 151 2.12 -11.18 30.89
CA LYS A 151 1.46 -11.61 32.12
C LYS A 151 1.70 -13.09 32.41
N ILE A 152 1.50 -13.95 31.43
CA ILE A 152 1.71 -15.40 31.57
C ILE A 152 3.15 -15.73 31.96
N ARG A 153 4.15 -15.00 31.43
CA ARG A 153 5.56 -15.23 31.72
C ARG A 153 5.97 -14.76 33.13
N VAL A 154 5.27 -13.81 33.71
CA VAL A 154 5.59 -13.26 35.05
C VAL A 154 4.90 -14.06 36.18
N GLU A 155 3.78 -14.71 35.87
CA GLU A 155 2.98 -15.48 36.82
C GLU A 155 3.33 -16.99 36.84
N GLY A 156 4.13 -17.47 35.92
CA GLY A 156 4.64 -18.85 35.85
C GLY A 156 6.14 -18.91 36.11
#